data_e2c4c4b9a4769307b40a64c3bee2fcad
#
_entry.id   e2c4c4b9a4769307b40a64c3bee2fcad
#
_cell.length_a   1.000
_cell.length_b   1.000
_cell.length_c   1.000
_cell.angle_alpha   90.00
_cell.angle_beta   90.00
_cell.angle_gamma   90.00
#
_symmetry.space_group_name_H-M   'P 1'
#
loop_
_entity.id
_entity.type
_entity.pdbx_description
1 polymer ?
#
loop_
_entity_poly.entity_id
_entity_poly.type
_entity_poly.pdbx_seq_one_letter_code
_entity_poly.pdbx_strand_id
1 'polypeptide(L)'
;MALIKVRDLAWARMRAPDLDAMEEFLTHFGLTRAARTPTALYMRGTDPAHHIHVTEKADDARFVGLAYHAASEDDLARVAKAPGASAVESIDEPGGGKRVRLREPNGYQIEVVWGLQALAPIPVAHTPMNTGVEPLRRAGTLMRLRKSPTPIKRIGHGVLGAPKVSETVRWFRDTLGFIGSDDIYVGQKDHLIGSFNRCDCGDEYVDHHVFFCVMNERAGLNHVSFEVPDVDAVFKDHEYIARLGKYEHMWGVGR
;
A
#
# COMPACT_ATOMS: atom_id res chain seq x y z
N MET A 1 -15.30 19.50 8.39
CA MET A 1 -15.00 19.09 6.99
C MET A 1 -13.53 18.78 6.91
N ALA A 2 -13.14 17.68 6.23
CA ALA A 2 -11.75 17.36 6.01
C ALA A 2 -11.02 18.44 5.20
N LEU A 3 -9.70 18.54 5.37
CA LEU A 3 -8.87 19.51 4.61
C LEU A 3 -8.86 19.19 3.12
N ILE A 4 -8.69 17.90 2.79
CA ILE A 4 -8.70 17.36 1.44
C ILE A 4 -9.40 15.99 1.41
N LYS A 5 -9.60 15.43 0.23
CA LYS A 5 -10.03 14.05 0.03
C LYS A 5 -9.00 13.33 -0.85
N VAL A 6 -8.25 12.40 -0.26
CA VAL A 6 -7.31 11.58 -1.02
C VAL A 6 -8.03 10.53 -1.87
N ARG A 7 -7.37 10.07 -2.94
CA ARG A 7 -7.98 9.16 -3.94
C ARG A 7 -7.59 7.70 -3.76
N ASP A 8 -6.35 7.45 -3.33
CA ASP A 8 -5.83 6.08 -3.15
C ASP A 8 -4.48 6.13 -2.42
N LEU A 9 -4.01 4.95 -1.99
CA LEU A 9 -2.67 4.74 -1.47
C LEU A 9 -1.65 4.74 -2.62
N ALA A 10 -0.59 5.55 -2.50
CA ALA A 10 0.45 5.65 -3.52
C ALA A 10 1.59 4.67 -3.28
N TRP A 11 2.18 4.70 -2.08
CA TRP A 11 3.27 3.79 -1.69
C TRP A 11 3.41 3.66 -0.18
N ALA A 12 4.11 2.60 0.23
CA ALA A 12 4.71 2.49 1.55
C ALA A 12 6.19 2.85 1.47
N ARG A 13 6.71 3.58 2.47
CA ARG A 13 8.11 3.98 2.60
C ARG A 13 8.74 3.31 3.82
N MET A 14 9.88 2.67 3.60
CA MET A 14 10.62 1.94 4.62
C MET A 14 12.11 2.34 4.59
N ARG A 15 12.84 1.96 5.62
CA ARG A 15 14.31 1.98 5.66
C ARG A 15 14.84 0.58 5.88
N ALA A 16 16.00 0.30 5.27
CA ALA A 16 16.71 -0.96 5.47
C ALA A 16 18.21 -0.76 5.29
N PRO A 17 19.04 -1.52 6.02
CA PRO A 17 20.49 -1.45 5.88
C PRO A 17 21.01 -2.08 4.59
N ASP A 18 20.26 -3.04 4.03
CA ASP A 18 20.64 -3.77 2.83
C ASP A 18 19.55 -3.67 1.77
N LEU A 19 19.83 -2.88 0.71
CA LEU A 19 18.92 -2.72 -0.41
C LEU A 19 18.90 -3.94 -1.34
N ASP A 20 19.97 -4.75 -1.38
CA ASP A 20 20.02 -5.96 -2.21
C ASP A 20 19.12 -7.04 -1.62
N ALA A 21 19.20 -7.25 -0.30
CA ALA A 21 18.32 -8.17 0.40
C ALA A 21 16.84 -7.75 0.30
N MET A 22 16.56 -6.44 0.39
CA MET A 22 15.20 -5.93 0.22
C MET A 22 14.69 -6.11 -1.21
N GLU A 23 15.52 -5.86 -2.22
CA GLU A 23 15.16 -6.07 -3.61
C GLU A 23 14.91 -7.56 -3.91
N GLU A 24 15.74 -8.45 -3.39
CA GLU A 24 15.55 -9.90 -3.50
C GLU A 24 14.19 -10.30 -2.91
N PHE A 25 13.90 -9.87 -1.67
CA PHE A 25 12.62 -10.15 -1.02
C PHE A 25 11.42 -9.65 -1.84
N LEU A 26 11.42 -8.38 -2.22
CA LEU A 26 10.30 -7.77 -2.95
C LEU A 26 10.12 -8.38 -4.34
N THR A 27 11.21 -8.82 -4.99
CA THR A 27 11.16 -9.55 -6.26
C THR A 27 10.57 -10.94 -6.09
N HIS A 28 10.96 -11.67 -5.06
CA HIS A 28 10.33 -12.94 -4.71
C HIS A 28 8.85 -12.79 -4.34
N PHE A 29 8.48 -11.64 -3.79
CA PHE A 29 7.09 -11.29 -3.47
C PHE A 29 6.27 -10.87 -4.69
N GLY A 30 6.89 -10.65 -5.85
CA GLY A 30 6.20 -10.36 -7.12
C GLY A 30 6.26 -8.91 -7.58
N LEU A 31 7.02 -8.03 -6.92
CA LEU A 31 7.25 -6.67 -7.41
C LEU A 31 8.39 -6.62 -8.43
N THR A 32 8.36 -5.58 -9.26
CA THR A 32 9.40 -5.32 -10.26
C THR A 32 10.13 -4.03 -9.90
N ARG A 33 11.46 -3.99 -10.09
CA ARG A 33 12.22 -2.76 -9.90
C ARG A 33 11.83 -1.71 -10.94
N ALA A 34 11.36 -0.54 -10.46
CA ALA A 34 11.13 0.64 -11.29
C ALA A 34 12.41 1.47 -11.43
N ALA A 35 13.09 1.71 -10.30
CA ALA A 35 14.34 2.45 -10.27
C ALA A 35 15.18 2.05 -9.04
N ARG A 36 16.47 2.35 -9.09
CA ARG A 36 17.37 2.19 -7.96
C ARG A 36 18.45 3.27 -8.01
N THR A 37 18.75 3.85 -6.87
CA THR A 37 19.85 4.76 -6.63
C THR A 37 20.83 4.13 -5.62
N PRO A 38 22.00 4.73 -5.35
CA PRO A 38 22.88 4.24 -4.29
C PRO A 38 22.22 4.24 -2.89
N THR A 39 21.18 5.08 -2.69
CA THR A 39 20.55 5.32 -1.40
C THR A 39 19.08 4.92 -1.31
N ALA A 40 18.45 4.47 -2.40
CA ALA A 40 17.05 4.08 -2.38
C ALA A 40 16.69 3.08 -3.50
N LEU A 41 15.70 2.24 -3.20
CA LEU A 41 15.08 1.27 -4.08
C LEU A 41 13.60 1.60 -4.27
N TYR A 42 13.15 1.61 -5.53
CA TYR A 42 11.77 1.90 -5.93
C TYR A 42 11.20 0.69 -6.66
N MET A 43 10.19 0.06 -6.08
CA MET A 43 9.56 -1.14 -6.64
C MET A 43 8.13 -0.84 -7.08
N ARG A 44 7.73 -1.41 -8.22
CA ARG A 44 6.41 -1.22 -8.84
C ARG A 44 5.63 -2.52 -8.97
N GLY A 45 4.32 -2.37 -9.12
CA GLY A 45 3.44 -3.40 -9.64
C GLY A 45 3.34 -3.36 -11.17
N THR A 46 2.36 -4.09 -11.70
CA THR A 46 2.09 -4.11 -13.15
C THR A 46 1.24 -2.96 -13.63
N ASP A 47 0.48 -2.32 -12.74
CA ASP A 47 -0.32 -1.13 -13.04
C ASP A 47 0.56 0.10 -13.32
N PRO A 48 -0.01 1.20 -13.85
CA PRO A 48 0.76 2.36 -14.34
C PRO A 48 1.57 3.13 -13.29
N ALA A 49 1.37 2.90 -12.00
CA ALA A 49 2.11 3.59 -10.95
C ALA A 49 3.62 3.44 -11.15
N HIS A 50 4.37 4.56 -11.07
CA HIS A 50 5.83 4.52 -11.20
C HIS A 50 6.45 3.58 -10.16
N HIS A 51 6.03 3.69 -8.91
CA HIS A 51 6.39 2.78 -7.83
C HIS A 51 5.27 2.74 -6.77
N ILE A 52 5.23 1.67 -6.02
CA ILE A 52 4.28 1.43 -4.93
C ILE A 52 4.98 1.06 -3.62
N HIS A 53 6.29 0.94 -3.66
CA HIS A 53 7.13 0.67 -2.49
C HIS A 53 8.46 1.40 -2.64
N VAL A 54 8.89 2.07 -1.57
CA VAL A 54 10.18 2.77 -1.48
C VAL A 54 10.95 2.24 -0.29
N THR A 55 12.22 1.85 -0.50
CA THR A 55 13.15 1.52 0.58
C THR A 55 14.32 2.47 0.54
N GLU A 56 14.52 3.27 1.59
CA GLU A 56 15.70 4.10 1.78
C GLU A 56 16.80 3.30 2.47
N LYS A 57 18.05 3.45 2.04
CA LYS A 57 19.20 2.88 2.75
C LYS A 57 19.45 3.65 4.04
N ALA A 58 19.52 2.95 5.16
CA ALA A 58 19.83 3.51 6.48
C ALA A 58 20.42 2.40 7.36
N ASP A 59 21.03 2.76 8.48
CA ASP A 59 21.62 1.78 9.41
C ASP A 59 20.56 0.98 10.18
N ASP A 60 19.32 1.47 10.23
CA ASP A 60 18.19 0.84 10.91
C ASP A 60 17.12 0.34 9.92
N ALA A 61 16.49 -0.77 10.24
CA ALA A 61 15.31 -1.24 9.54
C ALA A 61 14.05 -0.71 10.24
N ARG A 62 13.27 0.12 9.53
CA ARG A 62 12.01 0.66 10.07
C ARG A 62 11.03 1.09 9.01
N PHE A 63 9.77 1.11 9.39
CA PHE A 63 8.72 1.77 8.65
C PHE A 63 8.82 3.29 8.83
N VAL A 64 8.70 4.04 7.73
CA VAL A 64 8.72 5.50 7.72
C VAL A 64 7.32 6.06 7.64
N GLY A 65 6.51 5.59 6.68
CA GLY A 65 5.17 6.11 6.49
C GLY A 65 4.48 5.65 5.20
N LEU A 66 3.33 6.25 4.95
CA LEU A 66 2.48 6.00 3.79
C LEU A 66 2.33 7.27 2.95
N ALA A 67 2.15 7.09 1.65
CA ALA A 67 1.83 8.18 0.73
C ALA A 67 0.46 7.97 0.10
N TYR A 68 -0.29 9.05 -0.10
CA TYR A 68 -1.63 9.02 -0.68
C TYR A 68 -1.73 10.00 -1.84
N HIS A 69 -2.46 9.62 -2.89
CA HIS A 69 -2.73 10.46 -4.04
C HIS A 69 -3.71 11.58 -3.69
N ALA A 70 -3.34 12.83 -3.93
CA ALA A 70 -4.28 13.95 -3.92
C ALA A 70 -5.29 13.82 -5.07
N ALA A 71 -6.48 14.40 -4.91
CA ALA A 71 -7.48 14.48 -5.99
C ALA A 71 -7.13 15.59 -7.00
N SER A 72 -6.36 16.60 -6.58
CA SER A 72 -5.92 17.72 -7.43
C SER A 72 -4.62 18.33 -6.91
N GLU A 73 -3.95 19.14 -7.73
CA GLU A 73 -2.79 19.91 -7.30
C GLU A 73 -3.14 20.93 -6.21
N ASP A 74 -4.34 21.52 -6.26
CA ASP A 74 -4.83 22.46 -5.26
C ASP A 74 -4.97 21.84 -3.87
N ASP A 75 -5.14 20.51 -3.79
CA ASP A 75 -5.15 19.78 -2.52
C ASP A 75 -3.82 19.88 -1.80
N LEU A 76 -2.70 19.91 -2.53
CA LEU A 76 -1.37 20.10 -1.92
C LEU A 76 -1.29 21.46 -1.22
N ALA A 77 -1.77 22.53 -1.88
CA ALA A 77 -1.80 23.87 -1.30
C ALA A 77 -2.73 23.98 -0.08
N ARG A 78 -3.80 23.18 -0.06
CA ARG A 78 -4.73 23.11 1.09
C ARG A 78 -4.12 22.35 2.26
N VAL A 79 -3.57 21.16 2.00
CA VAL A 79 -3.03 20.30 3.07
C VAL A 79 -1.71 20.86 3.63
N ALA A 80 -0.95 21.64 2.86
CA ALA A 80 0.22 22.36 3.35
C ALA A 80 -0.09 23.39 4.46
N LYS A 81 -1.37 23.73 4.67
CA LYS A 81 -1.82 24.60 5.77
C LYS A 81 -2.10 23.83 7.06
N ALA A 82 -2.03 22.50 7.04
CA ALA A 82 -2.21 21.69 8.24
C ALA A 82 -1.06 21.95 9.25
N PRO A 83 -1.34 21.89 10.56
CA PRO A 83 -0.31 22.03 11.58
C PRO A 83 0.82 21.02 11.39
N GLY A 84 2.08 21.49 11.32
CA GLY A 84 3.25 20.64 11.15
C GLY A 84 3.46 20.09 9.74
N ALA A 85 2.67 20.53 8.75
CA ALA A 85 2.89 20.17 7.34
C ALA A 85 4.13 20.88 6.77
N SER A 86 4.80 20.23 5.82
CA SER A 86 5.80 20.90 4.99
C SER A 86 5.14 21.88 4.01
N ALA A 87 5.93 22.79 3.41
CA ALA A 87 5.52 23.43 2.18
C ALA A 87 5.30 22.39 1.06
N VAL A 88 4.61 22.79 -0.01
CA VAL A 88 4.58 22.00 -1.25
C VAL A 88 6.00 21.95 -1.82
N GLU A 89 6.52 20.76 -2.07
CA GLU A 89 7.86 20.54 -2.60
C GLU A 89 7.85 19.66 -3.84
N SER A 90 8.78 19.89 -4.75
CA SER A 90 9.04 18.97 -5.86
C SER A 90 9.68 17.69 -5.33
N ILE A 91 9.36 16.57 -5.95
CA ILE A 91 9.96 15.27 -5.64
C ILE A 91 11.13 15.05 -6.59
N ASP A 92 12.37 15.10 -6.06
CA ASP A 92 13.60 14.84 -6.83
C ASP A 92 13.90 13.32 -6.95
N GLU A 93 13.03 12.48 -6.40
CA GLU A 93 13.10 11.03 -6.50
C GLU A 93 12.55 10.55 -7.86
N PRO A 94 12.93 9.34 -8.34
CA PRO A 94 12.35 8.75 -9.53
C PRO A 94 10.82 8.74 -9.51
N GLY A 95 10.19 9.11 -10.62
CA GLY A 95 8.75 9.29 -10.71
C GLY A 95 8.29 10.75 -10.54
N GLY A 96 9.13 11.61 -9.98
CA GLY A 96 8.87 13.06 -9.89
C GLY A 96 7.56 13.42 -9.21
N GLY A 97 6.98 14.54 -9.64
CA GLY A 97 5.76 15.08 -9.06
C GLY A 97 5.99 16.06 -7.93
N LYS A 98 4.95 16.30 -7.14
CA LYS A 98 4.96 17.20 -5.97
C LYS A 98 4.41 16.48 -4.76
N ARG A 99 4.84 16.91 -3.58
CA ARG A 99 4.31 16.38 -2.31
C ARG A 99 4.20 17.42 -1.22
N VAL A 100 3.40 17.09 -0.22
CA VAL A 100 3.40 17.68 1.11
C VAL A 100 3.63 16.56 2.12
N ARG A 101 4.55 16.76 3.05
CA ARG A 101 4.79 15.83 4.16
C ARG A 101 4.04 16.30 5.40
N LEU A 102 3.41 15.36 6.06
CA LEU A 102 2.69 15.52 7.30
C LEU A 102 3.27 14.57 8.35
N ARG A 103 3.05 14.86 9.60
CA ARG A 103 3.33 13.95 10.69
C ARG A 103 2.06 13.70 11.46
N GLU A 104 1.60 12.43 11.46
CA GLU A 104 0.41 12.07 12.20
C GLU A 104 0.73 11.91 13.71
N PRO A 105 -0.28 11.82 14.62
CA PRO A 105 -0.06 11.90 16.06
C PRO A 105 0.92 10.89 16.66
N ASN A 106 1.11 9.72 16.05
CA ASN A 106 2.08 8.70 16.51
C ASN A 106 3.48 8.88 15.90
N GLY A 107 3.68 9.88 15.04
CA GLY A 107 4.95 10.22 14.46
C GLY A 107 5.25 9.61 13.09
N TYR A 108 4.31 8.88 12.48
CA TYR A 108 4.47 8.41 11.10
C TYR A 108 4.52 9.58 10.12
N GLN A 109 5.37 9.46 9.12
CA GLN A 109 5.38 10.38 7.99
C GLN A 109 4.22 10.01 7.05
N ILE A 110 3.37 10.97 6.77
CA ILE A 110 2.33 10.85 5.74
C ILE A 110 2.68 11.80 4.61
N GLU A 111 2.69 11.29 3.39
CA GLU A 111 2.93 12.09 2.19
C GLU A 111 1.62 12.21 1.41
N VAL A 112 1.29 13.42 0.97
CA VAL A 112 0.23 13.65 -0.01
C VAL A 112 0.90 14.06 -1.31
N VAL A 113 0.64 13.32 -2.40
CA VAL A 113 1.39 13.40 -3.64
C VAL A 113 0.50 13.70 -4.84
N TRP A 114 1.06 14.43 -5.83
CA TRP A 114 0.38 14.78 -7.08
C TRP A 114 1.35 14.86 -8.25
N GLY A 115 0.86 14.54 -9.46
CA GLY A 115 1.63 14.72 -10.70
C GLY A 115 2.76 13.71 -10.87
N LEU A 116 2.65 12.52 -10.26
CA LEU A 116 3.63 11.45 -10.43
C LEU A 116 3.63 10.95 -11.87
N GLN A 117 4.80 10.59 -12.38
CA GLN A 117 4.96 9.96 -13.69
C GLN A 117 4.26 8.59 -13.71
N ALA A 118 3.38 8.38 -14.67
CA ALA A 118 2.86 7.06 -14.97
C ALA A 118 3.82 6.31 -15.93
N LEU A 119 3.97 5.01 -15.72
CA LEU A 119 4.70 4.11 -16.60
C LEU A 119 3.71 3.25 -17.41
N ALA A 120 4.15 2.73 -18.55
CA ALA A 120 3.36 1.74 -19.26
C ALA A 120 3.09 0.52 -18.36
N PRO A 121 1.83 0.02 -18.32
CA PRO A 121 1.52 -1.19 -17.58
C PRO A 121 2.36 -2.37 -18.06
N ILE A 122 2.72 -3.25 -17.14
CA ILE A 122 3.43 -4.50 -17.48
C ILE A 122 2.37 -5.54 -17.86
N PRO A 123 2.41 -6.11 -19.06
CA PRO A 123 1.44 -7.13 -19.46
C PRO A 123 1.55 -8.38 -18.57
N VAL A 124 0.41 -8.82 -18.04
CA VAL A 124 0.30 -10.04 -17.23
C VAL A 124 -0.43 -11.09 -18.05
N ALA A 125 0.18 -12.28 -18.19
CA ALA A 125 -0.48 -13.39 -18.85
C ALA A 125 -1.65 -13.87 -17.95
N HIS A 126 -2.86 -13.80 -18.49
CA HIS A 126 -4.04 -14.35 -17.83
C HIS A 126 -4.14 -15.85 -18.12
N THR A 127 -4.28 -16.66 -17.07
CA THR A 127 -4.54 -18.09 -17.20
C THR A 127 -6.04 -18.30 -17.13
N PRO A 128 -6.70 -18.73 -18.24
CA PRO A 128 -8.14 -18.94 -18.22
C PRO A 128 -8.50 -20.05 -17.24
N MET A 129 -9.45 -19.80 -16.37
CA MET A 129 -10.00 -20.74 -15.40
C MET A 129 -11.44 -21.08 -15.76
N ASN A 130 -11.86 -22.29 -15.44
CA ASN A 130 -13.28 -22.61 -15.42
C ASN A 130 -13.90 -22.03 -14.14
N THR A 131 -14.88 -21.17 -14.29
CA THR A 131 -15.66 -20.60 -13.19
C THR A 131 -17.12 -20.98 -13.36
N GLY A 132 -17.93 -20.76 -12.33
CA GLY A 132 -19.38 -20.98 -12.43
C GLY A 132 -20.06 -20.08 -13.49
N VAL A 133 -19.48 -18.91 -13.76
CA VAL A 133 -19.97 -17.96 -14.77
C VAL A 133 -19.38 -18.24 -16.15
N GLU A 134 -18.12 -18.69 -16.20
CA GLU A 134 -17.39 -18.98 -17.45
C GLU A 134 -16.93 -20.46 -17.44
N PRO A 135 -17.82 -21.41 -17.67
CA PRO A 135 -17.47 -22.83 -17.75
C PRO A 135 -16.76 -23.15 -19.06
N LEU A 136 -16.11 -24.30 -19.11
CA LEU A 136 -15.52 -24.89 -20.33
C LEU A 136 -14.42 -24.03 -21.00
N ARG A 137 -13.65 -23.27 -20.22
CA ARG A 137 -12.58 -22.41 -20.73
C ARG A 137 -11.28 -23.15 -21.10
N ARG A 138 -11.37 -24.41 -21.39
CA ARG A 138 -10.21 -25.23 -21.74
C ARG A 138 -10.06 -25.34 -23.25
N ALA A 139 -8.95 -24.87 -23.77
CA ALA A 139 -8.68 -24.82 -25.21
C ALA A 139 -7.49 -25.69 -25.63
N GLY A 140 -7.48 -26.97 -25.27
CA GLY A 140 -6.48 -27.95 -25.74
C GLY A 140 -5.04 -27.74 -25.21
N THR A 141 -4.81 -26.80 -24.33
CA THR A 141 -3.51 -26.54 -23.70
C THR A 141 -3.45 -27.07 -22.27
N LEU A 142 -2.27 -27.50 -21.85
CA LEU A 142 -2.06 -27.97 -20.49
C LEU A 142 -2.04 -26.80 -19.52
N MET A 143 -3.00 -26.77 -18.62
CA MET A 143 -3.08 -25.79 -17.54
C MET A 143 -2.14 -26.17 -16.40
N ARG A 144 -0.96 -25.57 -16.36
CA ARG A 144 -0.02 -25.68 -15.24
C ARG A 144 0.36 -24.30 -14.76
N LEU A 145 0.16 -24.05 -13.48
CA LEU A 145 0.63 -22.83 -12.85
C LEU A 145 2.17 -22.76 -12.90
N ARG A 146 2.70 -21.61 -13.25
CA ARG A 146 4.15 -21.37 -13.26
C ARG A 146 4.66 -21.36 -11.81
N LYS A 147 5.81 -21.98 -11.57
CA LYS A 147 6.53 -21.94 -10.27
C LYS A 147 7.39 -20.67 -10.15
N SER A 148 6.77 -19.53 -10.30
CA SER A 148 7.42 -18.21 -10.21
C SER A 148 6.47 -17.25 -9.50
N PRO A 149 6.96 -16.16 -8.91
CA PRO A 149 6.06 -15.20 -8.31
C PRO A 149 5.06 -14.67 -9.33
N THR A 150 3.83 -14.48 -8.88
CA THR A 150 2.83 -13.75 -9.66
C THR A 150 3.14 -12.26 -9.58
N PRO A 151 3.10 -11.53 -10.69
CA PRO A 151 3.30 -10.10 -10.63
C PRO A 151 2.22 -9.42 -9.78
N ILE A 152 2.65 -8.63 -8.81
CA ILE A 152 1.79 -7.72 -8.04
C ILE A 152 1.19 -6.69 -8.99
N LYS A 153 -0.09 -6.36 -8.83
CA LYS A 153 -0.76 -5.33 -9.61
C LYS A 153 -0.50 -3.94 -9.03
N ARG A 154 -0.97 -3.71 -7.81
CA ARG A 154 -0.91 -2.42 -7.11
C ARG A 154 -0.79 -2.63 -5.60
N ILE A 155 -0.50 -1.56 -4.88
CA ILE A 155 -0.66 -1.54 -3.43
C ILE A 155 -2.16 -1.47 -3.09
N GLY A 156 -2.61 -2.25 -2.12
CA GLY A 156 -4.00 -2.28 -1.69
C GLY A 156 -4.24 -1.41 -0.46
N HIS A 157 -3.63 -1.76 0.66
CA HIS A 157 -3.82 -1.01 1.89
C HIS A 157 -2.59 -1.05 2.81
N GLY A 158 -2.54 -0.09 3.73
CA GLY A 158 -1.59 -0.04 4.83
C GLY A 158 -2.29 -0.15 6.19
N VAL A 159 -1.75 -0.97 7.08
CA VAL A 159 -2.28 -1.16 8.42
C VAL A 159 -1.28 -0.67 9.45
N LEU A 160 -1.70 0.30 10.26
CA LEU A 160 -0.89 0.92 11.30
C LEU A 160 -1.39 0.53 12.69
N GLY A 161 -0.46 0.12 13.55
CA GLY A 161 -0.70 -0.01 14.97
C GLY A 161 -0.63 1.34 15.67
N ALA A 162 -1.57 1.62 16.58
CA ALA A 162 -1.57 2.85 17.36
C ALA A 162 -2.09 2.60 18.79
N PRO A 163 -1.48 3.25 19.81
CA PRO A 163 -1.99 3.15 21.19
C PRO A 163 -3.37 3.79 21.36
N LYS A 164 -3.67 4.81 20.54
CA LYS A 164 -4.92 5.58 20.58
C LYS A 164 -5.60 5.59 19.20
N VAL A 165 -6.28 4.49 18.89
CA VAL A 165 -6.96 4.30 17.59
C VAL A 165 -7.88 5.47 17.23
N SER A 166 -8.72 5.93 18.18
CA SER A 166 -9.68 7.02 17.92
C SER A 166 -9.02 8.34 17.54
N GLU A 167 -7.86 8.68 18.14
CA GLU A 167 -7.12 9.91 17.80
C GLU A 167 -6.51 9.80 16.39
N THR A 168 -5.89 8.67 16.10
CA THR A 168 -5.28 8.38 14.80
C THR A 168 -6.34 8.42 13.70
N VAL A 169 -7.42 7.69 13.85
CA VAL A 169 -8.52 7.63 12.87
C VAL A 169 -9.13 9.00 12.63
N ARG A 170 -9.36 9.77 13.71
CA ARG A 170 -9.87 11.14 13.58
C ARG A 170 -8.93 12.01 12.77
N TRP A 171 -7.62 11.96 13.05
CA TRP A 171 -6.63 12.72 12.29
C TRP A 171 -6.67 12.41 10.80
N PHE A 172 -6.72 11.12 10.43
CA PHE A 172 -6.83 10.69 9.02
C PHE A 172 -8.13 11.18 8.37
N ARG A 173 -9.26 11.07 9.07
CA ARG A 173 -10.57 11.54 8.57
C ARG A 173 -10.61 13.06 8.41
N ASP A 174 -10.12 13.80 9.39
CA ASP A 174 -10.17 15.27 9.39
C ASP A 174 -9.15 15.88 8.41
N THR A 175 -8.00 15.24 8.23
CA THR A 175 -6.93 15.75 7.37
C THR A 175 -7.06 15.26 5.92
N LEU A 176 -7.26 13.97 5.72
CA LEU A 176 -7.18 13.31 4.40
C LEU A 176 -8.56 12.91 3.83
N GLY A 177 -9.64 13.09 4.58
CA GLY A 177 -10.99 12.88 4.11
C GLY A 177 -11.43 11.42 4.02
N PHE A 178 -10.79 10.53 4.75
CA PHE A 178 -11.24 9.15 4.83
C PHE A 178 -12.63 9.04 5.47
N ILE A 179 -13.37 8.00 5.08
CA ILE A 179 -14.63 7.61 5.72
C ILE A 179 -14.54 6.17 6.21
N GLY A 180 -15.20 5.89 7.34
CA GLY A 180 -15.21 4.54 7.92
C GLY A 180 -16.01 3.57 7.06
N SER A 181 -15.46 2.37 6.86
CA SER A 181 -16.20 1.23 6.32
C SER A 181 -16.70 0.35 7.45
N ASP A 182 -15.80 -0.06 8.35
CA ASP A 182 -16.14 -0.83 9.54
C ASP A 182 -15.31 -0.36 10.73
N ASP A 183 -15.88 -0.46 11.92
CA ASP A 183 -15.23 -0.19 13.20
C ASP A 183 -15.33 -1.42 14.11
N ILE A 184 -14.24 -1.75 14.79
CA ILE A 184 -14.15 -2.86 15.74
C ILE A 184 -14.11 -2.31 17.16
N TYR A 185 -15.03 -2.77 18.00
CA TYR A 185 -15.15 -2.38 19.39
C TYR A 185 -14.97 -3.58 20.32
N VAL A 186 -14.45 -3.34 21.52
CA VAL A 186 -14.45 -4.31 22.61
C VAL A 186 -15.36 -3.82 23.74
N GLY A 187 -16.39 -4.60 24.05
CA GLY A 187 -17.39 -4.25 25.05
C GLY A 187 -18.30 -3.11 24.58
N GLN A 188 -18.04 -1.90 25.04
CA GLN A 188 -18.84 -0.70 24.71
C GLN A 188 -18.37 -0.03 23.41
N LYS A 189 -19.27 0.69 22.72
CA LYS A 189 -18.97 1.44 21.48
C LYS A 189 -17.98 2.62 21.64
N ASP A 190 -17.60 2.97 22.84
CA ASP A 190 -16.56 3.95 23.13
C ASP A 190 -15.15 3.35 23.15
N HIS A 191 -15.03 2.03 23.16
CA HIS A 191 -13.74 1.32 23.15
C HIS A 191 -13.39 0.81 21.75
N LEU A 192 -13.03 1.76 20.87
CA LEU A 192 -12.62 1.48 19.49
C LEU A 192 -11.20 0.87 19.47
N ILE A 193 -11.07 -0.38 18.98
CA ILE A 193 -9.80 -1.09 18.87
C ILE A 193 -9.32 -1.28 17.44
N GLY A 194 -10.17 -1.01 16.46
CA GLY A 194 -9.80 -1.07 15.04
C GLY A 194 -10.79 -0.30 14.17
N SER A 195 -10.31 0.27 13.06
CA SER A 195 -11.14 1.00 12.12
C SER A 195 -10.62 0.86 10.70
N PHE A 196 -11.47 0.33 9.82
CA PHE A 196 -11.26 0.24 8.39
C PHE A 196 -11.75 1.51 7.72
N ASN A 197 -10.90 2.14 6.92
CA ASN A 197 -11.19 3.43 6.31
C ASN A 197 -10.89 3.41 4.81
N ARG A 198 -11.84 3.91 4.02
CA ARG A 198 -11.77 4.04 2.56
C ARG A 198 -11.66 5.49 2.13
N CYS A 199 -11.25 5.71 0.90
CA CYS A 199 -11.29 7.04 0.29
C CYS A 199 -12.75 7.47 0.04
N ASP A 200 -13.05 8.75 0.27
CA ASP A 200 -14.34 9.36 -0.07
C ASP A 200 -14.31 9.86 -1.52
N CYS A 201 -14.63 8.97 -2.45
CA CYS A 201 -14.69 9.25 -3.89
C CYS A 201 -16.13 9.42 -4.40
N GLY A 202 -17.08 9.77 -3.52
CA GLY A 202 -18.50 9.93 -3.88
C GLY A 202 -19.12 8.61 -4.30
N ASP A 203 -19.70 8.56 -5.51
CA ASP A 203 -20.41 7.39 -6.05
C ASP A 203 -19.48 6.41 -6.80
N GLU A 204 -18.16 6.68 -6.83
CA GLU A 204 -17.21 5.77 -7.47
C GLU A 204 -16.96 4.54 -6.59
N TYR A 205 -16.76 3.39 -7.24
CA TYR A 205 -16.30 2.18 -6.55
C TYR A 205 -14.88 2.39 -6.02
N VAL A 206 -14.68 2.07 -4.75
CA VAL A 206 -13.39 2.12 -4.07
C VAL A 206 -13.16 0.85 -3.28
N ASP A 207 -11.92 0.61 -2.88
CA ASP A 207 -11.61 -0.49 -1.97
C ASP A 207 -12.36 -0.35 -0.64
N HIS A 208 -12.71 -1.48 -0.02
CA HIS A 208 -13.31 -1.50 1.31
C HIS A 208 -12.48 -0.66 2.31
N HIS A 209 -11.17 -0.74 2.21
CA HIS A 209 -10.25 0.13 2.95
C HIS A 209 -8.91 0.24 2.24
N VAL A 210 -8.29 1.38 2.33
CA VAL A 210 -6.90 1.65 1.95
C VAL A 210 -6.04 1.96 3.19
N PHE A 211 -6.69 2.22 4.31
CA PHE A 211 -6.08 2.45 5.61
C PHE A 211 -6.87 1.71 6.70
N PHE A 212 -6.16 0.90 7.49
CA PHE A 212 -6.70 0.32 8.72
C PHE A 212 -5.82 0.71 9.90
N CYS A 213 -6.46 1.17 10.98
CA CYS A 213 -5.80 1.44 12.25
C CYS A 213 -6.23 0.38 13.26
N VAL A 214 -5.27 -0.25 13.91
CA VAL A 214 -5.52 -1.28 14.93
C VAL A 214 -4.82 -0.91 16.24
N MET A 215 -5.47 -1.22 17.35
CA MET A 215 -4.89 -1.01 18.67
C MET A 215 -3.62 -1.85 18.84
N ASN A 216 -2.56 -1.17 19.26
CA ASN A 216 -1.30 -1.79 19.62
C ASN A 216 -0.64 -0.94 20.72
N GLU A 217 0.08 -1.56 21.64
CA GLU A 217 0.78 -0.86 22.74
C GLU A 217 1.77 0.19 22.23
N ARG A 218 2.37 -0.06 21.07
CA ARG A 218 3.32 0.84 20.42
C ARG A 218 2.90 1.12 18.98
N ALA A 219 3.17 2.35 18.54
CA ALA A 219 3.05 2.69 17.14
C ALA A 219 4.00 1.83 16.29
N GLY A 220 3.50 1.30 15.17
CA GLY A 220 4.27 0.45 14.26
C GLY A 220 3.46 0.05 13.02
N LEU A 221 4.16 -0.35 11.97
CA LEU A 221 3.52 -1.00 10.84
C LEU A 221 3.05 -2.39 11.26
N ASN A 222 1.79 -2.71 11.01
CA ASN A 222 1.31 -4.09 11.08
C ASN A 222 1.62 -4.81 9.76
N HIS A 223 1.07 -4.31 8.65
CA HIS A 223 1.39 -4.82 7.31
C HIS A 223 1.07 -3.82 6.20
N VAL A 224 1.59 -4.12 5.01
CA VAL A 224 1.17 -3.54 3.74
C VAL A 224 0.63 -4.66 2.87
N SER A 225 -0.50 -4.43 2.22
CA SER A 225 -1.14 -5.40 1.33
C SER A 225 -0.98 -4.99 -0.13
N PHE A 226 -0.89 -6.00 -0.99
CA PHE A 226 -0.79 -5.83 -2.44
C PHE A 226 -1.83 -6.68 -3.15
N GLU A 227 -2.37 -6.17 -4.25
CA GLU A 227 -3.33 -6.88 -5.09
C GLU A 227 -2.60 -7.78 -6.09
N VAL A 228 -3.10 -9.01 -6.23
CA VAL A 228 -2.70 -9.98 -7.26
C VAL A 228 -3.86 -10.25 -8.21
N PRO A 229 -3.64 -10.83 -9.41
CA PRO A 229 -4.68 -10.99 -10.41
C PRO A 229 -5.88 -11.84 -9.99
N ASP A 230 -5.65 -12.92 -9.23
CA ASP A 230 -6.68 -13.90 -8.89
C ASP A 230 -6.33 -14.73 -7.65
N VAL A 231 -7.24 -15.60 -7.25
CA VAL A 231 -7.07 -16.50 -6.08
C VAL A 231 -5.98 -17.55 -6.29
N ASP A 232 -5.78 -18.02 -7.53
CA ASP A 232 -4.71 -18.99 -7.84
C ASP A 232 -3.33 -18.35 -7.61
N ALA A 233 -3.19 -17.05 -7.88
CA ALA A 233 -1.99 -16.29 -7.57
C ALA A 233 -1.67 -16.33 -6.08
N VAL A 234 -2.66 -16.15 -5.20
CA VAL A 234 -2.47 -16.18 -3.75
C VAL A 234 -1.92 -17.54 -3.30
N PHE A 235 -2.58 -18.64 -3.71
CA PHE A 235 -2.14 -19.99 -3.34
C PHE A 235 -0.76 -20.34 -3.90
N LYS A 236 -0.53 -20.03 -5.17
CA LYS A 236 0.72 -20.29 -5.85
C LYS A 236 1.90 -19.55 -5.19
N ASP A 237 1.70 -18.28 -4.87
CA ASP A 237 2.76 -17.46 -4.32
C ASP A 237 3.04 -17.81 -2.86
N HIS A 238 2.00 -18.20 -2.09
CA HIS A 238 2.20 -18.79 -0.77
C HIS A 238 3.11 -20.03 -0.84
N GLU A 239 2.83 -20.98 -1.75
CA GLU A 239 3.68 -22.16 -1.94
C GLU A 239 5.09 -21.79 -2.44
N TYR A 240 5.19 -20.83 -3.36
CA TYR A 240 6.47 -20.39 -3.90
C TYR A 240 7.38 -19.84 -2.80
N ILE A 241 6.89 -18.88 -2.00
CA ILE A 241 7.65 -18.27 -0.91
C ILE A 241 8.00 -19.29 0.18
N ALA A 242 7.05 -20.18 0.53
CA ALA A 242 7.31 -21.25 1.49
C ALA A 242 8.45 -22.18 1.06
N ARG A 243 8.50 -22.54 -0.24
CA ARG A 243 9.55 -23.41 -0.79
C ARG A 243 10.93 -22.76 -0.83
N LEU A 244 11.02 -21.44 -0.86
CA LEU A 244 12.30 -20.75 -0.78
C LEU A 244 12.99 -20.97 0.58
N GLY A 245 12.21 -21.19 1.65
CA GLY A 245 12.73 -21.43 3.00
C GLY A 245 13.53 -20.26 3.59
N LYS A 246 13.39 -19.06 3.01
CA LYS A 246 14.14 -17.85 3.37
C LYS A 246 13.33 -16.89 4.25
N TYR A 247 12.00 -16.99 4.23
CA TYR A 247 11.09 -16.03 4.85
C TYR A 247 10.14 -16.72 5.81
N GLU A 248 9.87 -16.06 6.92
CA GLU A 248 8.91 -16.54 7.89
C GLU A 248 7.48 -16.22 7.46
N HIS A 249 6.58 -17.18 7.59
CA HIS A 249 5.16 -17.00 7.39
C HIS A 249 4.47 -16.74 8.72
N MET A 250 3.82 -15.58 8.84
CA MET A 250 3.00 -15.30 10.03
C MET A 250 1.62 -15.97 9.91
N TRP A 251 1.01 -15.89 8.72
CA TRP A 251 -0.29 -16.50 8.43
C TRP A 251 -0.24 -17.23 7.10
N GLY A 252 -1.05 -18.29 6.97
CA GLY A 252 -1.28 -18.94 5.69
C GLY A 252 -2.28 -18.18 4.83
N VAL A 253 -2.71 -18.84 3.74
CA VAL A 253 -3.82 -18.35 2.92
C VAL A 253 -5.10 -18.40 3.76
N GLY A 254 -5.77 -17.28 3.89
CA GLY A 254 -6.96 -17.13 4.71
C GLY A 254 -7.75 -15.88 4.35
N ARG A 255 -8.85 -15.69 5.06
CA ARG A 255 -9.76 -14.56 4.89
C ARG A 255 -9.97 -13.85 6.21
#